data_9cdbc5ec7b89b5efcdb1ae434bd8b2f6
#
_entry.id   9cdbc5ec7b89b5efcdb1ae434bd8b2f6
#
_cell.length_a   1.000
_cell.length_b   1.000
_cell.length_c   1.000
_cell.angle_alpha   90.00
_cell.angle_beta   90.00
_cell.angle_gamma   90.00
#
_symmetry.space_group_name_H-M   'P 1'
#
loop_
_entity.id
_entity.type
_entity.pdbx_description
1 polymer ?
#
loop_
_entity_poly.entity_id
_entity_poly.type
_entity_poly.pdbx_seq_one_letter_code
_entity_poly.pdbx_strand_id
1 'polypeptide(L)'
;RIDIMIDKGPSARSIQIDLNPFTLVGATTRSGLLTAPLRARFGINLHLEYYDDDILSNIIRRSASILDVPCSVRAASEIASRSRGTPRIANALLRRVRDFAQVKGSGSIDTEIAQFALEALNIDKYGLDEIDNKILCTIIDKFKGGPVGITTIATALGEDAGTIEEVYEPFLIKEGFMKRTPR
;
A
#
# COMPACT_ATOMS: atom_id res chain seq x y z
N ARG A 1 26.82 16.69 13.31
CA ARG A 1 26.58 18.07 12.81
C ARG A 1 25.53 18.06 11.72
N ILE A 2 24.69 19.10 11.72
CA ILE A 2 23.72 19.38 10.64
C ILE A 2 23.93 20.82 10.17
N ASP A 3 23.95 21.01 8.85
CA ASP A 3 24.03 22.34 8.24
C ASP A 3 22.63 22.74 7.77
N ILE A 4 22.10 23.81 8.34
CA ILE A 4 20.80 24.38 7.96
C ILE A 4 21.08 25.62 7.10
N MET A 5 20.61 25.57 5.85
CA MET A 5 20.66 26.71 4.96
C MET A 5 19.53 27.68 5.32
N ILE A 6 19.89 28.89 5.72
CA ILE A 6 18.96 30.01 5.92
C ILE A 6 19.10 30.89 4.70
N ASP A 7 18.00 31.17 4.04
CA ASP A 7 17.91 31.90 2.77
C ASP A 7 18.36 31.16 1.51
N LYS A 8 17.88 31.63 0.38
CA LYS A 8 18.22 31.14 -0.96
C LYS A 8 18.91 32.27 -1.74
N GLY A 9 19.95 31.91 -2.51
CA GLY A 9 20.65 32.86 -3.39
C GLY A 9 22.05 33.24 -2.90
N PRO A 10 22.66 34.33 -3.46
CA PRO A 10 24.03 34.71 -3.14
C PRO A 10 24.29 35.09 -1.69
N SER A 11 23.25 35.40 -0.93
CA SER A 11 23.29 35.73 0.51
C SER A 11 23.00 34.56 1.43
N ALA A 12 22.89 33.34 0.91
CA ALA A 12 22.60 32.17 1.70
C ALA A 12 23.66 31.96 2.80
N ARG A 13 23.20 31.85 4.03
CA ARG A 13 24.03 31.53 5.20
C ARG A 13 23.71 30.14 5.67
N SER A 14 24.73 29.37 6.03
CA SER A 14 24.56 28.11 6.72
C SER A 14 24.80 28.27 8.21
N ILE A 15 23.90 27.73 9.03
CA ILE A 15 24.12 27.56 10.47
C ILE A 15 24.44 26.10 10.71
N GLN A 16 25.57 25.87 11.37
CA GLN A 16 26.02 24.55 11.75
C GLN A 16 25.57 24.25 13.18
N ILE A 17 24.80 23.17 13.37
CA ILE A 17 24.32 22.75 14.67
C ILE A 17 25.01 21.44 15.04
N ASP A 18 25.59 21.40 16.21
CA ASP A 18 26.13 20.15 16.78
C ASP A 18 24.97 19.34 17.36
N LEU A 19 24.92 18.06 16.98
CA LEU A 19 23.94 17.10 17.44
C LEU A 19 24.56 16.13 18.45
N ASN A 20 23.80 15.76 19.45
CA ASN A 20 24.16 14.64 20.30
C ASN A 20 24.20 13.34 19.45
N PRO A 21 24.95 12.31 19.89
CA PRO A 21 24.93 11.00 19.23
C PRO A 21 23.49 10.48 19.04
N PHE A 22 23.15 10.04 17.86
CA PHE A 22 21.84 9.49 17.52
C PHE A 22 21.96 8.41 16.46
N THR A 23 20.96 7.55 16.37
CA THR A 23 20.80 6.60 15.28
C THR A 23 19.82 7.15 14.28
N LEU A 24 20.24 7.27 13.02
CA LEU A 24 19.38 7.71 11.92
C LEU A 24 18.75 6.49 11.25
N VAL A 25 17.43 6.47 11.22
CA VAL A 25 16.65 5.48 10.48
C VAL A 25 15.85 6.19 9.40
N GLY A 26 15.95 5.74 8.17
CA GLY A 26 15.20 6.26 7.03
C GLY A 26 14.43 5.15 6.33
N ALA A 27 13.30 5.48 5.73
CA ALA A 27 12.53 4.59 4.88
C ALA A 27 12.06 5.33 3.64
N THR A 28 12.06 4.65 2.51
CA THR A 28 11.59 5.19 1.23
C THR A 28 11.07 4.07 0.35
N THR A 29 10.04 4.35 -0.42
CA THR A 29 9.58 3.49 -1.52
C THR A 29 10.36 3.73 -2.82
N ARG A 30 11.14 4.82 -2.89
CA ARG A 30 11.88 5.27 -4.07
C ARG A 30 13.38 5.28 -3.81
N SER A 31 13.97 4.12 -3.57
CA SER A 31 15.41 3.99 -3.31
C SER A 31 16.29 4.54 -4.46
N GLY A 32 15.78 4.52 -5.69
CA GLY A 32 16.46 5.07 -6.86
C GLY A 32 16.63 6.60 -6.84
N LEU A 33 15.81 7.34 -6.08
CA LEU A 33 15.94 8.79 -5.92
C LEU A 33 16.96 9.19 -4.85
N LEU A 34 17.45 8.24 -4.04
CA LEU A 34 18.50 8.51 -3.09
C LEU A 34 19.83 8.66 -3.82
N THR A 35 20.49 9.78 -3.58
CA THR A 35 21.83 10.01 -4.14
C THR A 35 22.82 9.00 -3.59
N ALA A 36 23.83 8.64 -4.38
CA ALA A 36 24.86 7.69 -3.96
C ALA A 36 25.57 8.10 -2.65
N PRO A 37 25.94 9.39 -2.43
CA PRO A 37 26.53 9.83 -1.17
C PRO A 37 25.59 9.66 0.04
N LEU A 38 24.29 9.89 -0.14
CA LEU A 38 23.32 9.70 0.93
C LEU A 38 23.16 8.20 1.27
N ARG A 39 23.05 7.36 0.24
CA ARG A 39 22.96 5.90 0.41
C ARG A 39 24.20 5.32 1.11
N ALA A 40 25.39 5.80 0.76
CA ALA A 40 26.65 5.35 1.37
C ALA A 40 26.79 5.71 2.86
N ARG A 41 26.02 6.70 3.35
CA ARG A 41 26.02 7.09 4.77
C ARG A 41 25.17 6.17 5.65
N PHE A 42 24.28 5.36 5.08
CA PHE A 42 23.57 4.33 5.82
C PHE A 42 24.39 3.05 5.81
N GLY A 43 24.85 2.63 6.99
CA GLY A 43 25.67 1.42 7.14
C GLY A 43 24.89 0.12 6.95
N ILE A 44 23.55 0.17 7.08
CA ILE A 44 22.66 -0.97 6.93
C ILE A 44 21.55 -0.58 5.96
N ASN A 45 21.42 -1.33 4.87
CA ASN A 45 20.36 -1.18 3.90
C ASN A 45 19.51 -2.46 3.92
N LEU A 46 18.24 -2.33 4.24
CA LEU A 46 17.28 -3.42 4.30
C LEU A 46 16.24 -3.24 3.19
N HIS A 47 15.87 -4.32 2.55
CA HIS A 47 14.74 -4.37 1.63
C HIS A 47 13.58 -5.06 2.33
N LEU A 48 12.42 -4.41 2.37
CA LEU A 48 11.20 -4.97 2.95
C LEU A 48 10.34 -5.52 1.81
N GLU A 49 9.98 -6.79 1.92
CA GLU A 49 9.11 -7.47 0.98
C GLU A 49 7.66 -7.45 1.48
N TYR A 50 6.74 -7.83 0.60
CA TYR A 50 5.35 -8.04 0.99
C TYR A 50 5.23 -9.23 1.93
N TYR A 51 4.28 -9.15 2.84
CA TYR A 51 3.95 -10.24 3.74
C TYR A 51 3.11 -11.29 3.01
N ASP A 52 3.29 -12.55 3.36
CA ASP A 52 2.38 -13.63 2.96
C ASP A 52 1.07 -13.59 3.75
N ASP A 53 0.07 -14.34 3.27
CA ASP A 53 -1.27 -14.35 3.86
C ASP A 53 -1.29 -14.93 5.26
N ASP A 54 -0.43 -15.90 5.58
CA ASP A 54 -0.37 -16.51 6.91
C ASP A 54 0.14 -15.52 7.96
N ILE A 55 1.17 -14.77 7.62
CA ILE A 55 1.68 -13.71 8.50
C ILE A 55 0.65 -12.60 8.67
N LEU A 56 0.00 -12.18 7.58
CA LEU A 56 -1.06 -11.17 7.64
C LEU A 56 -2.26 -11.63 8.46
N SER A 57 -2.67 -12.89 8.34
CA SER A 57 -3.74 -13.48 9.16
C SER A 57 -3.39 -13.42 10.65
N ASN A 58 -2.14 -13.70 11.03
CA ASN A 58 -1.69 -13.58 12.40
C ASN A 58 -1.69 -12.12 12.89
N ILE A 59 -1.28 -11.17 12.04
CA ILE A 59 -1.33 -9.73 12.34
C ILE A 59 -2.80 -9.29 12.55
N ILE A 60 -3.72 -9.72 11.69
CA ILE A 60 -5.15 -9.41 11.80
C ILE A 60 -5.72 -9.94 13.11
N ARG A 61 -5.44 -11.20 13.46
CA ARG A 61 -5.91 -11.80 14.72
C ARG A 61 -5.38 -11.06 15.95
N ARG A 62 -4.10 -10.71 15.96
CA ARG A 62 -3.51 -9.89 17.02
C ARG A 62 -4.19 -8.52 17.10
N SER A 63 -4.41 -7.86 15.96
CA SER A 63 -5.06 -6.57 15.90
C SER A 63 -6.52 -6.64 16.33
N ALA A 64 -7.26 -7.70 15.97
CA ALA A 64 -8.61 -7.94 16.41
C ALA A 64 -8.70 -8.11 17.94
N SER A 65 -7.73 -8.82 18.55
CA SER A 65 -7.62 -8.93 20.00
C SER A 65 -7.38 -7.58 20.68
N ILE A 66 -6.53 -6.71 20.09
CA ILE A 66 -6.30 -5.35 20.63
C ILE A 66 -7.56 -4.47 20.50
N LEU A 67 -8.35 -4.68 19.45
CA LEU A 67 -9.61 -3.98 19.22
C LEU A 67 -10.79 -4.55 20.03
N ASP A 68 -10.54 -5.59 20.83
CA ASP A 68 -11.54 -6.32 21.61
C ASP A 68 -12.72 -6.83 20.74
N VAL A 69 -12.40 -7.38 19.57
CA VAL A 69 -13.39 -7.97 18.65
C VAL A 69 -13.04 -9.42 18.37
N PRO A 70 -13.95 -10.38 18.64
CA PRO A 70 -13.75 -11.77 18.25
C PRO A 70 -13.61 -11.91 16.73
N CYS A 71 -12.56 -12.59 16.28
CA CYS A 71 -12.30 -12.81 14.86
C CYS A 71 -11.92 -14.27 14.63
N SER A 72 -12.68 -14.98 13.79
CA SER A 72 -12.38 -16.36 13.46
C SER A 72 -11.11 -16.47 12.60
N VAL A 73 -10.43 -17.61 12.68
CA VAL A 73 -9.21 -17.85 11.87
C VAL A 73 -9.51 -17.75 10.39
N ARG A 74 -10.64 -18.30 9.94
CA ARG A 74 -11.06 -18.24 8.53
C ARG A 74 -11.35 -16.81 8.07
N ALA A 75 -12.03 -16.02 8.89
CA ALA A 75 -12.26 -14.61 8.58
C ALA A 75 -10.95 -13.80 8.48
N ALA A 76 -10.02 -14.07 9.39
CA ALA A 76 -8.70 -13.44 9.33
C ALA A 76 -7.95 -13.80 8.05
N SER A 77 -8.02 -15.04 7.59
CA SER A 77 -7.44 -15.49 6.32
C SER A 77 -8.13 -14.85 5.10
N GLU A 78 -9.46 -14.68 5.12
CA GLU A 78 -10.21 -13.97 4.07
C GLU A 78 -9.79 -12.51 3.94
N ILE A 79 -9.59 -11.83 5.08
CA ILE A 79 -9.11 -10.44 5.07
C ILE A 79 -7.65 -10.38 4.62
N ALA A 80 -6.82 -11.34 5.06
CA ALA A 80 -5.39 -11.39 4.74
C ALA A 80 -5.16 -11.54 3.22
N SER A 81 -5.85 -12.48 2.57
CA SER A 81 -5.72 -12.75 1.13
C SER A 81 -6.07 -11.54 0.25
N ARG A 82 -6.89 -10.62 0.77
CA ARG A 82 -7.28 -9.39 0.05
C ARG A 82 -6.51 -8.15 0.52
N SER A 83 -5.47 -8.33 1.36
CA SER A 83 -4.70 -7.24 1.96
C SER A 83 -3.45 -6.85 1.16
N ARG A 84 -3.27 -7.38 -0.05
CA ARG A 84 -2.19 -7.02 -0.99
C ARG A 84 -0.78 -7.20 -0.40
N GLY A 85 -0.58 -8.11 0.54
CA GLY A 85 0.70 -8.30 1.21
C GLY A 85 1.09 -7.18 2.18
N THR A 86 0.15 -6.32 2.61
CA THR A 86 0.47 -5.10 3.36
C THR A 86 -0.26 -5.03 4.70
N PRO A 87 0.44 -5.01 5.85
CA PRO A 87 -0.19 -4.91 7.18
C PRO A 87 -1.05 -3.67 7.37
N ARG A 88 -0.71 -2.57 6.71
CA ARG A 88 -1.51 -1.34 6.74
C ARG A 88 -2.89 -1.56 6.14
N ILE A 89 -2.96 -2.22 4.97
CA ILE A 89 -4.22 -2.53 4.30
C ILE A 89 -4.99 -3.57 5.12
N ALA A 90 -4.33 -4.63 5.60
CA ALA A 90 -4.95 -5.65 6.45
C ALA A 90 -5.65 -5.03 7.67
N ASN A 91 -4.97 -4.12 8.37
CA ASN A 91 -5.57 -3.43 9.52
C ASN A 91 -6.67 -2.43 9.12
N ALA A 92 -6.58 -1.82 7.95
CA ALA A 92 -7.65 -0.96 7.44
C ALA A 92 -8.91 -1.78 7.12
N LEU A 93 -8.76 -2.91 6.43
CA LEU A 93 -9.85 -3.84 6.13
C LEU A 93 -10.46 -4.42 7.41
N LEU A 94 -9.63 -4.87 8.36
CA LEU A 94 -10.12 -5.37 9.66
C LEU A 94 -11.04 -4.37 10.35
N ARG A 95 -10.66 -3.09 10.40
CA ARG A 95 -11.51 -2.05 11.01
C ARG A 95 -12.84 -1.89 10.29
N ARG A 96 -12.84 -1.94 8.96
CA ARG A 96 -14.07 -1.87 8.18
C ARG A 96 -14.96 -3.10 8.40
N VAL A 97 -14.38 -4.29 8.35
CA VAL A 97 -15.12 -5.54 8.62
C VAL A 97 -15.70 -5.55 10.02
N ARG A 98 -14.96 -5.04 11.03
CA ARG A 98 -15.48 -4.85 12.39
C ARG A 98 -16.71 -3.94 12.40
N ASP A 99 -16.67 -2.82 11.69
CA ASP A 99 -17.79 -1.88 11.65
C ASP A 99 -19.05 -2.58 11.06
N PHE A 100 -18.88 -3.42 10.03
CA PHE A 100 -19.96 -4.26 9.51
C PHE A 100 -20.44 -5.30 10.54
N ALA A 101 -19.53 -5.96 11.25
CA ALA A 101 -19.86 -6.93 12.28
C ALA A 101 -20.70 -6.31 13.41
N GLN A 102 -20.39 -5.09 13.80
CA GLN A 102 -21.12 -4.35 14.83
C GLN A 102 -22.52 -3.89 14.38
N VAL A 103 -22.67 -3.50 13.10
CA VAL A 103 -23.92 -2.95 12.58
C VAL A 103 -24.87 -4.03 12.06
N LYS A 104 -24.34 -5.07 11.42
CA LYS A 104 -25.14 -6.11 10.74
C LYS A 104 -25.00 -7.50 11.34
N GLY A 105 -23.98 -7.72 12.17
CA GLY A 105 -23.71 -9.01 12.80
C GLY A 105 -23.92 -9.00 14.30
N SER A 106 -23.34 -10.00 14.95
CA SER A 106 -23.37 -10.20 16.41
C SER A 106 -22.24 -9.42 17.14
N GLY A 107 -21.47 -8.60 16.43
CA GLY A 107 -20.25 -7.97 16.95
C GLY A 107 -19.00 -8.84 16.83
N SER A 108 -19.12 -10.09 16.31
CA SER A 108 -17.99 -10.98 16.01
C SER A 108 -17.74 -11.04 14.51
N ILE A 109 -16.46 -11.18 14.14
CA ILE A 109 -16.04 -11.31 12.75
C ILE A 109 -15.94 -12.81 12.41
N ASP A 110 -16.97 -13.34 11.81
CA ASP A 110 -16.98 -14.66 11.18
C ASP A 110 -16.69 -14.56 9.67
N THR A 111 -16.65 -15.69 8.99
CA THR A 111 -16.33 -15.74 7.55
C THR A 111 -17.41 -15.04 6.71
N GLU A 112 -18.68 -15.20 7.08
CA GLU A 112 -19.82 -14.67 6.32
C GLU A 112 -19.81 -13.14 6.39
N ILE A 113 -19.63 -12.56 7.58
CA ILE A 113 -19.57 -11.11 7.74
C ILE A 113 -18.31 -10.52 7.09
N ALA A 114 -17.18 -11.25 7.11
CA ALA A 114 -15.97 -10.81 6.43
C ALA A 114 -16.16 -10.75 4.92
N GLN A 115 -16.72 -11.80 4.31
CA GLN A 115 -17.01 -11.84 2.88
C GLN A 115 -18.01 -10.76 2.49
N PHE A 116 -19.13 -10.65 3.21
CA PHE A 116 -20.13 -9.62 2.98
C PHE A 116 -19.53 -8.19 3.03
N ALA A 117 -18.70 -7.92 4.04
CA ALA A 117 -18.07 -6.60 4.19
C ALA A 117 -17.09 -6.29 3.05
N LEU A 118 -16.28 -7.27 2.64
CA LEU A 118 -15.31 -7.12 1.56
C LEU A 118 -16.01 -6.91 0.21
N GLU A 119 -17.11 -7.63 -0.05
CA GLU A 119 -17.96 -7.39 -1.23
C GLU A 119 -18.60 -6.01 -1.21
N ALA A 120 -19.13 -5.58 -0.06
CA ALA A 120 -19.73 -4.24 0.09
C ALA A 120 -18.71 -3.11 -0.08
N LEU A 121 -17.42 -3.39 0.14
CA LEU A 121 -16.30 -2.49 -0.12
C LEU A 121 -15.76 -2.58 -1.56
N ASN A 122 -16.40 -3.37 -2.43
CA ASN A 122 -15.97 -3.63 -3.80
C ASN A 122 -14.54 -4.20 -3.90
N ILE A 123 -14.15 -5.03 -2.93
CA ILE A 123 -12.86 -5.72 -2.93
C ILE A 123 -13.08 -7.17 -3.33
N ASP A 124 -12.58 -7.54 -4.48
CA ASP A 124 -12.77 -8.87 -5.02
C ASP A 124 -11.86 -9.93 -4.36
N LYS A 125 -11.97 -11.17 -4.83
CA LYS A 125 -11.18 -12.29 -4.30
C LYS A 125 -9.67 -12.18 -4.52
N TYR A 126 -9.23 -11.33 -5.42
CA TYR A 126 -7.81 -11.05 -5.69
C TYR A 126 -7.30 -9.80 -4.95
N GLY A 127 -8.15 -9.14 -4.15
CA GLY A 127 -7.83 -7.90 -3.48
C GLY A 127 -7.84 -6.68 -4.40
N LEU A 128 -8.44 -6.80 -5.59
CA LEU A 128 -8.65 -5.66 -6.49
C LEU A 128 -9.81 -4.82 -5.99
N ASP A 129 -9.61 -3.51 -5.97
CA ASP A 129 -10.66 -2.54 -5.69
C ASP A 129 -11.32 -2.02 -6.97
N GLU A 130 -12.25 -1.08 -6.82
CA GLU A 130 -12.97 -0.50 -7.94
C GLU A 130 -12.05 0.18 -8.97
N ILE A 131 -10.99 0.86 -8.52
CA ILE A 131 -10.06 1.56 -9.41
C ILE A 131 -9.17 0.58 -10.15
N ASP A 132 -8.65 -0.47 -9.47
CA ASP A 132 -7.90 -1.53 -10.14
C ASP A 132 -8.70 -2.17 -11.27
N ASN A 133 -9.95 -2.53 -10.97
CA ASN A 133 -10.85 -3.11 -11.97
C ASN A 133 -11.12 -2.15 -13.13
N LYS A 134 -11.30 -0.86 -12.87
CA LYS A 134 -11.45 0.16 -13.92
C LYS A 134 -10.19 0.29 -14.77
N ILE A 135 -8.99 0.22 -14.16
CA ILE A 135 -7.71 0.23 -14.89
C ILE A 135 -7.66 -0.96 -15.84
N LEU A 136 -7.88 -2.18 -15.32
CA LEU A 136 -7.81 -3.40 -16.11
C LEU A 136 -8.88 -3.43 -17.23
N CYS A 137 -10.13 -3.11 -16.92
CA CYS A 137 -11.19 -3.02 -17.93
C CYS A 137 -10.87 -1.96 -18.98
N THR A 138 -10.33 -0.82 -18.60
CA THR A 138 -9.93 0.22 -19.57
C THR A 138 -8.86 -0.30 -20.52
N ILE A 139 -7.84 -1.02 -20.02
CA ILE A 139 -6.80 -1.60 -20.86
C ILE A 139 -7.38 -2.66 -21.79
N ILE A 140 -8.26 -3.52 -21.30
CA ILE A 140 -8.84 -4.62 -22.06
C ILE A 140 -9.82 -4.08 -23.11
N ASP A 141 -10.81 -3.31 -22.69
CA ASP A 141 -11.94 -2.94 -23.52
C ASP A 141 -11.61 -1.81 -24.51
N LYS A 142 -10.90 -0.76 -24.01
CA LYS A 142 -10.59 0.39 -24.86
C LYS A 142 -9.29 0.23 -25.66
N PHE A 143 -8.31 -0.50 -25.11
CA PHE A 143 -6.97 -0.63 -25.69
C PHE A 143 -6.61 -2.07 -26.11
N LYS A 144 -7.58 -3.00 -26.10
CA LYS A 144 -7.44 -4.39 -26.57
C LYS A 144 -6.27 -5.15 -25.91
N GLY A 145 -6.05 -4.89 -24.62
CA GLY A 145 -4.94 -5.48 -23.87
C GLY A 145 -3.61 -4.70 -23.94
N GLY A 146 -3.60 -3.53 -24.54
CA GLY A 146 -2.41 -2.66 -24.61
C GLY A 146 -1.53 -2.92 -25.84
N PRO A 147 -0.33 -2.34 -25.91
CA PRO A 147 0.27 -1.44 -24.92
C PRO A 147 -0.40 -0.05 -24.86
N VAL A 148 -0.44 0.55 -23.68
CA VAL A 148 -1.04 1.87 -23.46
C VAL A 148 -0.21 2.67 -22.45
N GLY A 149 -0.06 3.97 -22.67
CA GLY A 149 0.67 4.85 -21.77
C GLY A 149 -0.13 5.16 -20.50
N ILE A 150 0.57 5.30 -19.37
CA ILE A 150 -0.04 5.56 -18.05
C ILE A 150 -0.87 6.86 -18.03
N THR A 151 -0.40 7.91 -18.71
CA THR A 151 -1.14 9.18 -18.87
C THR A 151 -2.44 9.01 -19.64
N THR A 152 -2.48 8.09 -20.61
CA THR A 152 -3.69 7.78 -21.37
C THR A 152 -4.71 7.05 -20.49
N ILE A 153 -4.24 6.09 -19.67
CA ILE A 153 -5.10 5.41 -18.70
C ILE A 153 -5.64 6.42 -17.68
N ALA A 154 -4.79 7.27 -17.12
CA ALA A 154 -5.15 8.30 -16.17
C ALA A 154 -6.25 9.23 -16.71
N THR A 155 -6.04 9.74 -17.93
CA THR A 155 -7.05 10.57 -18.60
C THR A 155 -8.37 9.84 -18.82
N ALA A 156 -8.31 8.57 -19.22
CA ALA A 156 -9.51 7.76 -19.47
C ALA A 156 -10.33 7.46 -18.21
N LEU A 157 -9.68 7.48 -17.03
CA LEU A 157 -10.29 7.22 -15.72
C LEU A 157 -10.64 8.51 -14.95
N GLY A 158 -10.09 9.65 -15.36
CA GLY A 158 -10.19 10.91 -14.61
C GLY A 158 -9.31 10.91 -13.34
N GLU A 159 -8.22 10.14 -13.33
CA GLU A 159 -7.28 10.01 -12.22
C GLU A 159 -5.95 10.70 -12.51
N ASP A 160 -5.18 10.96 -11.48
CA ASP A 160 -3.80 11.45 -11.63
C ASP A 160 -2.86 10.31 -12.03
N ALA A 161 -1.97 10.57 -13.00
CA ALA A 161 -1.05 9.58 -13.52
C ALA A 161 -0.03 9.10 -12.47
N GLY A 162 0.41 10.00 -11.58
CA GLY A 162 1.30 9.65 -10.47
C GLY A 162 0.60 8.75 -9.44
N THR A 163 -0.69 8.98 -9.20
CA THR A 163 -1.48 8.10 -8.31
C THR A 163 -1.58 6.68 -8.90
N ILE A 164 -1.83 6.54 -10.20
CA ILE A 164 -1.85 5.22 -10.84
C ILE A 164 -0.49 4.56 -10.73
N GLU A 165 0.58 5.28 -11.03
CA GLU A 165 1.95 4.75 -11.00
C GLU A 165 2.44 4.34 -9.62
N GLU A 166 2.05 5.09 -8.57
CA GLU A 166 2.58 4.86 -7.23
C GLU A 166 1.71 3.95 -6.36
N VAL A 167 0.39 3.92 -6.61
CA VAL A 167 -0.56 3.23 -5.75
C VAL A 167 -1.08 1.94 -6.37
N TYR A 168 -1.50 1.97 -7.62
CA TYR A 168 -2.21 0.86 -8.26
C TYR A 168 -1.28 -0.05 -9.08
N GLU A 169 -0.45 0.52 -9.94
CA GLU A 169 0.42 -0.22 -10.84
C GLU A 169 1.33 -1.22 -10.13
N PRO A 170 1.99 -0.90 -9.00
CA PRO A 170 2.90 -1.84 -8.34
C PRO A 170 2.22 -3.15 -7.91
N PHE A 171 0.98 -3.05 -7.43
CA PHE A 171 0.20 -4.23 -7.06
C PHE A 171 -0.24 -5.04 -8.28
N LEU A 172 -0.76 -4.38 -9.30
CA LEU A 172 -1.19 -5.04 -10.54
C LEU A 172 -0.05 -5.74 -11.28
N ILE A 173 1.15 -5.17 -11.24
CA ILE A 173 2.37 -5.80 -11.81
C ILE A 173 2.80 -6.99 -10.95
N LYS A 174 2.84 -6.83 -9.62
CA LYS A 174 3.23 -7.91 -8.69
C LYS A 174 2.35 -9.14 -8.86
N GLU A 175 1.05 -8.95 -8.97
CA GLU A 175 0.08 -10.05 -9.14
C GLU A 175 -0.01 -10.54 -10.60
N GLY A 176 0.75 -9.95 -11.54
CA GLY A 176 0.83 -10.40 -12.93
C GLY A 176 -0.36 -9.98 -13.80
N PHE A 177 -1.23 -9.10 -13.34
CA PHE A 177 -2.35 -8.58 -14.13
C PHE A 177 -1.90 -7.67 -15.27
N MET A 178 -0.76 -7.00 -15.09
CA MET A 178 -0.16 -6.16 -16.11
C MET A 178 1.37 -6.20 -16.03
N LYS A 179 2.04 -5.70 -17.05
CA LYS A 179 3.50 -5.55 -17.06
C LYS A 179 3.91 -4.26 -17.77
N ARG A 180 5.01 -3.66 -17.32
CA ARG A 180 5.63 -2.56 -18.05
C ARG A 180 6.35 -3.09 -19.29
N THR A 181 6.11 -2.43 -20.41
CA THR A 181 6.89 -2.64 -21.63
C THR A 181 7.89 -1.49 -21.79
N PRO A 182 9.15 -1.76 -22.17
CA PRO A 182 10.09 -0.70 -22.51
C PRO A 182 9.58 0.04 -23.76
N ARG A 183 9.63 1.35 -23.70
CA ARG A 183 9.54 2.21 -24.88
C ARG A 183 10.88 2.87 -25.11
#